data_61ba3166cdd8a2142481b7683bb01353
#
_entry.id   61ba3166cdd8a2142481b7683bb01353
#
_cell.length_a   1.000
_cell.length_b   1.000
_cell.length_c   1.000
_cell.angle_alpha   90.00
_cell.angle_beta   90.00
_cell.angle_gamma   90.00
#
_symmetry.space_group_name_H-M   'P 1'
#
loop_
_entity.id
_entity.type
_entity.pdbx_description
1 polymer ?
#
loop_
_entity_poly.entity_id
_entity_poly.type
_entity_poly.pdbx_seq_one_letter_code
_entity_poly.pdbx_strand_id
1 'polypeptide(L)'
;MKPMQRRALLSLSAAAPLLATGCALAPSSSTTPTASPTPAAAAPGALQGTGDLGVVIERARGALTLVNTSRREAIDRIEGLGDLSHASVVFSRDERFAYVFGRDGGLTRVDLLERRIAGRVMQAGNSIGGAISADGTLVVAQNYQPGGIKIFDAHTLELLADVPALNSSGERSRVVGLADLPQRRFIYSLFDAEAICIADCSDPRQPRITTLNGIGRQPYDALLSPSGRHYIAGLFGEDGLAMVDLWEDAPRARRILAGYGRGQQPLPVYKMPHLRGWAVAGRHAYLPAIGRHEVLVVDTHSWQEVGRIPVAGQPVFVMARPDGRQVWVNFSVPDYHRVQVIDTPSQQVVQTIEPGRAVLHMEFTPRGEAVWISCRDDNRVQVYDTHTRQRQASLAVDAPSGIFFTARAQRMGF
;
A
#
# COMPACT_ATOMS: atom_id res chain seq x y z
N MET A 1 5.02 6.56 51.05
CA MET A 1 4.19 6.20 52.23
C MET A 1 2.79 6.70 52.01
N LYS A 2 1.87 5.79 52.14
CA LYS A 2 0.39 5.82 52.24
C LYS A 2 -0.42 5.73 50.92
N PRO A 3 -1.53 5.00 51.02
CA PRO A 3 -1.88 4.00 49.99
C PRO A 3 -3.30 4.18 49.39
N MET A 4 -3.51 3.35 48.39
CA MET A 4 -4.79 2.80 47.87
C MET A 4 -6.08 3.12 48.61
N GLN A 5 -7.12 3.44 47.93
CA GLN A 5 -8.47 3.00 48.28
C GLN A 5 -9.25 2.49 47.06
N ARG A 6 -9.51 1.19 47.10
CA ARG A 6 -10.56 0.49 46.37
C ARG A 6 -11.91 0.88 46.93
N ARG A 7 -12.92 1.03 46.11
CA ARG A 7 -14.33 0.82 46.55
C ARG A 7 -15.08 -0.03 45.55
N ALA A 8 -15.73 -1.01 46.16
CA ALA A 8 -16.45 -2.11 45.58
C ALA A 8 -17.94 -1.79 45.37
N LEU A 9 -18.53 -2.50 44.43
CA LEU A 9 -19.85 -3.17 44.37
C LEU A 9 -21.02 -2.59 45.18
N LEU A 10 -22.12 -2.38 44.47
CA LEU A 10 -23.44 -2.74 45.02
C LEU A 10 -24.38 -3.15 43.88
N SER A 11 -24.79 -4.39 43.92
CA SER A 11 -25.88 -5.05 43.21
C SER A 11 -27.22 -4.66 43.85
N LEU A 12 -28.24 -4.43 43.04
CA LEU A 12 -29.63 -4.49 43.52
C LEU A 12 -30.49 -5.24 42.50
N SER A 13 -30.97 -6.38 42.98
CA SER A 13 -32.08 -7.18 42.40
C SER A 13 -33.41 -6.60 42.87
N ALA A 14 -34.41 -6.55 42.02
CA ALA A 14 -35.79 -6.48 42.45
C ALA A 14 -36.71 -7.18 41.43
N ALA A 15 -37.62 -7.94 42.00
CA ALA A 15 -38.45 -8.98 41.41
C ALA A 15 -39.70 -8.46 40.68
N ALA A 16 -40.31 -9.40 39.94
CA ALA A 16 -41.54 -9.29 39.17
C ALA A 16 -42.82 -9.09 40.03
N PRO A 17 -43.97 -8.79 39.41
CA PRO A 17 -44.98 -9.86 39.40
C PRO A 17 -45.64 -10.12 38.04
N LEU A 18 -46.09 -11.38 37.93
CA LEU A 18 -46.98 -11.94 36.90
C LEU A 18 -48.37 -11.30 36.93
N LEU A 19 -48.94 -11.10 35.76
CA LEU A 19 -50.39 -11.21 35.56
C LEU A 19 -50.63 -11.84 34.17
N ALA A 20 -51.35 -12.98 34.24
CA ALA A 20 -51.85 -13.72 33.07
C ALA A 20 -53.20 -13.14 32.65
N THR A 21 -53.48 -13.10 31.34
CA THR A 21 -54.76 -13.59 30.76
C THR A 21 -54.81 -13.25 29.26
N GLY A 22 -55.30 -14.20 28.46
CA GLY A 22 -55.99 -13.92 27.20
C GLY A 22 -55.38 -14.60 25.96
N CYS A 23 -55.83 -15.80 25.63
CA CYS A 23 -55.65 -16.45 24.33
C CYS A 23 -56.31 -15.67 23.20
N ALA A 24 -55.55 -15.42 22.10
CA ALA A 24 -56.12 -15.28 20.77
C ALA A 24 -55.16 -15.91 19.76
N LEU A 25 -55.60 -16.99 19.14
CA LEU A 25 -54.91 -17.67 18.05
C LEU A 25 -55.00 -16.81 16.79
N ALA A 26 -53.87 -16.40 16.23
CA ALA A 26 -53.74 -15.90 14.86
C ALA A 26 -52.70 -16.75 14.12
N PRO A 27 -52.86 -17.00 12.81
CA PRO A 27 -52.07 -18.00 12.09
C PRO A 27 -50.61 -17.56 11.88
N SER A 28 -49.73 -18.50 12.17
CA SER A 28 -48.28 -18.36 11.92
C SER A 28 -47.98 -18.28 10.41
N SER A 29 -47.64 -17.11 9.92
CA SER A 29 -46.94 -16.97 8.65
C SER A 29 -45.49 -17.34 8.87
N SER A 30 -45.09 -18.49 8.38
CA SER A 30 -43.68 -18.91 8.30
C SER A 30 -42.94 -18.04 7.30
N THR A 31 -42.23 -17.04 7.78
CA THR A 31 -41.19 -16.35 6.98
C THR A 31 -39.98 -17.25 6.90
N THR A 32 -39.83 -17.91 5.79
CA THR A 32 -38.58 -18.56 5.38
C THR A 32 -37.45 -17.49 5.35
N PRO A 33 -36.32 -17.73 5.99
CA PRO A 33 -35.18 -16.80 5.84
C PRO A 33 -34.73 -16.81 4.38
N THR A 34 -34.86 -15.68 3.71
CA THR A 34 -34.34 -15.47 2.37
C THR A 34 -32.80 -15.57 2.48
N ALA A 35 -32.26 -16.66 1.98
CA ALA A 35 -30.81 -16.80 1.82
C ALA A 35 -30.31 -15.66 0.94
N SER A 36 -29.32 -14.93 1.41
CA SER A 36 -28.57 -13.97 0.58
C SER A 36 -28.08 -14.67 -0.68
N PRO A 37 -28.22 -14.07 -1.86
CA PRO A 37 -27.76 -14.71 -3.09
C PRO A 37 -26.24 -14.91 -2.99
N THR A 38 -25.82 -16.17 -3.00
CA THR A 38 -24.44 -16.56 -3.27
C THR A 38 -24.05 -15.94 -4.64
N PRO A 39 -22.90 -15.27 -4.76
CA PRO A 39 -22.47 -14.78 -6.06
C PRO A 39 -22.45 -15.95 -7.03
N ALA A 40 -23.19 -15.84 -8.12
CA ALA A 40 -23.20 -16.85 -9.17
C ALA A 40 -21.77 -17.01 -9.68
N ALA A 41 -21.21 -18.21 -9.56
CA ALA A 41 -19.95 -18.55 -10.20
C ALA A 41 -20.07 -18.20 -11.69
N ALA A 42 -19.14 -17.40 -12.21
CA ALA A 42 -19.12 -17.04 -13.62
C ALA A 42 -19.13 -18.32 -14.47
N ALA A 43 -20.00 -18.36 -15.47
CA ALA A 43 -20.09 -19.52 -16.36
C ALA A 43 -18.72 -19.87 -16.94
N PRO A 44 -18.31 -21.16 -16.97
CA PRO A 44 -17.06 -21.55 -17.59
C PRO A 44 -17.11 -21.18 -19.08
N GLY A 45 -16.24 -20.27 -19.52
CA GLY A 45 -16.10 -19.93 -20.93
C GLY A 45 -16.07 -18.46 -21.32
N ALA A 46 -16.33 -17.51 -20.42
CA ALA A 46 -16.12 -16.11 -20.73
C ALA A 46 -14.62 -15.80 -20.78
N LEU A 47 -14.09 -15.44 -21.94
CA LEU A 47 -12.73 -14.95 -22.08
C LEU A 47 -12.56 -13.70 -21.21
N GLN A 48 -11.58 -13.72 -20.33
CA GLN A 48 -11.24 -12.59 -19.47
C GLN A 48 -9.81 -12.15 -19.75
N GLY A 49 -9.65 -10.89 -20.11
CA GLY A 49 -8.32 -10.29 -20.25
C GLY A 49 -7.71 -9.99 -18.88
N THR A 50 -6.39 -10.09 -18.77
CA THR A 50 -5.67 -9.76 -17.52
C THR A 50 -5.68 -8.27 -17.23
N GLY A 51 -5.70 -7.42 -18.24
CA GLY A 51 -5.66 -5.96 -18.09
C GLY A 51 -6.86 -5.32 -17.38
N ASP A 52 -7.97 -6.05 -17.23
CA ASP A 52 -9.14 -5.61 -16.47
C ASP A 52 -9.17 -6.13 -15.03
N LEU A 53 -8.15 -6.87 -14.63
CA LEU A 53 -8.09 -7.49 -13.30
C LEU A 53 -7.44 -6.57 -12.27
N GLY A 54 -7.80 -6.80 -11.03
CA GLY A 54 -7.17 -6.21 -9.87
C GLY A 54 -7.41 -7.06 -8.64
N VAL A 55 -6.67 -6.78 -7.59
CA VAL A 55 -6.82 -7.41 -6.28
C VAL A 55 -6.96 -6.37 -5.19
N VAL A 56 -7.81 -6.66 -4.22
CA VAL A 56 -7.97 -5.89 -2.98
C VAL A 56 -7.56 -6.79 -1.82
N ILE A 57 -6.66 -6.32 -0.97
CA ILE A 57 -6.22 -7.04 0.23
C ILE A 57 -7.29 -6.96 1.30
N GLU A 58 -7.74 -8.12 1.79
CA GLU A 58 -8.57 -8.27 2.99
C GLU A 58 -7.69 -8.57 4.20
N ARG A 59 -7.39 -7.54 4.97
CA ARG A 59 -6.43 -7.64 6.10
C ARG A 59 -6.89 -8.60 7.20
N ALA A 60 -8.17 -8.57 7.52
CA ALA A 60 -8.71 -9.32 8.66
C ALA A 60 -8.73 -10.83 8.43
N ARG A 61 -8.76 -11.26 7.17
CA ARG A 61 -8.95 -12.66 6.82
C ARG A 61 -7.78 -13.31 6.10
N GLY A 62 -6.77 -12.55 5.76
CA GLY A 62 -5.66 -13.08 4.97
C GLY A 62 -6.11 -13.57 3.59
N ALA A 63 -6.94 -12.78 2.93
CA ALA A 63 -7.54 -13.08 1.64
C ALA A 63 -7.33 -11.95 0.63
N LEU A 64 -7.54 -12.25 -0.64
CA LEU A 64 -7.65 -11.28 -1.72
C LEU A 64 -9.05 -11.33 -2.32
N THR A 65 -9.68 -10.18 -2.50
CA THR A 65 -10.81 -10.04 -3.41
C THR A 65 -10.29 -9.77 -4.80
N LEU A 66 -10.56 -10.65 -5.75
CA LEU A 66 -10.31 -10.44 -7.17
C LEU A 66 -11.42 -9.56 -7.76
N VAL A 67 -11.06 -8.51 -8.48
CA VAL A 67 -12.00 -7.54 -9.04
C VAL A 67 -11.83 -7.38 -10.54
N ASN A 68 -12.93 -7.02 -11.22
CA ASN A 68 -12.91 -6.51 -12.58
C ASN A 68 -13.03 -4.98 -12.54
N THR A 69 -12.02 -4.29 -13.03
CA THR A 69 -11.93 -2.83 -12.95
C THR A 69 -12.88 -2.12 -13.91
N SER A 70 -13.13 -2.69 -15.11
CA SER A 70 -14.03 -2.13 -16.12
C SER A 70 -15.49 -2.30 -15.71
N ARG A 71 -15.88 -3.47 -15.18
CA ARG A 71 -17.24 -3.73 -14.70
C ARG A 71 -17.51 -3.23 -13.30
N ARG A 72 -16.45 -2.87 -12.54
CA ARG A 72 -16.50 -2.40 -11.15
C ARG A 72 -17.20 -3.37 -10.21
N GLU A 73 -16.79 -4.62 -10.30
CA GLU A 73 -17.38 -5.72 -9.51
C GLU A 73 -16.31 -6.62 -8.90
N ALA A 74 -16.65 -7.27 -7.79
CA ALA A 74 -15.88 -8.38 -7.26
C ALA A 74 -16.20 -9.63 -8.08
N ILE A 75 -15.15 -10.36 -8.49
CA ILE A 75 -15.27 -11.55 -9.31
C ILE A 75 -15.20 -12.80 -8.42
N ASP A 76 -14.24 -12.82 -7.48
CA ASP A 76 -13.94 -13.98 -6.66
C ASP A 76 -13.16 -13.57 -5.41
N ARG A 77 -12.98 -14.52 -4.50
CA ARG A 77 -12.22 -14.35 -3.26
C ARG A 77 -11.28 -15.52 -3.04
N ILE A 78 -10.00 -15.21 -2.86
CA ILE A 78 -8.93 -16.19 -2.69
C ILE A 78 -8.43 -16.11 -1.25
N GLU A 79 -8.59 -17.20 -0.50
CA GLU A 79 -8.25 -17.30 0.92
C GLU A 79 -6.94 -18.07 1.15
N GLY A 80 -6.43 -18.05 2.38
CA GLY A 80 -5.27 -18.86 2.78
C GLY A 80 -3.92 -18.20 2.53
N LEU A 81 -3.88 -16.87 2.39
CA LEU A 81 -2.64 -16.13 2.15
C LEU A 81 -1.88 -15.79 3.44
N GLY A 82 -2.40 -16.13 4.61
CA GLY A 82 -1.76 -15.85 5.90
C GLY A 82 -2.01 -14.44 6.43
N ASP A 83 -1.06 -13.85 7.15
CA ASP A 83 -1.22 -12.52 7.73
C ASP A 83 -0.99 -11.43 6.67
N LEU A 84 -2.07 -10.78 6.24
CA LEU A 84 -2.06 -9.64 5.34
C LEU A 84 -2.30 -8.29 6.05
N SER A 85 -2.08 -8.22 7.35
CA SER A 85 -2.23 -6.98 8.13
C SER A 85 -1.33 -5.84 7.62
N HIS A 86 -0.24 -6.18 6.98
CA HIS A 86 0.60 -5.30 6.17
C HIS A 86 1.15 -6.11 5.00
N ALA A 87 0.64 -5.89 3.81
CA ALA A 87 0.99 -6.67 2.65
C ALA A 87 1.10 -5.79 1.40
N SER A 88 1.87 -6.24 0.43
CA SER A 88 1.97 -5.64 -0.90
C SER A 88 1.88 -6.69 -1.99
N VAL A 89 1.64 -6.22 -3.22
CA VAL A 89 1.45 -7.07 -4.39
C VAL A 89 2.25 -6.51 -5.57
N VAL A 90 2.94 -7.40 -6.27
CA VAL A 90 3.47 -7.14 -7.62
C VAL A 90 2.93 -8.19 -8.58
N PHE A 91 2.91 -7.87 -9.87
CA PHE A 91 2.36 -8.77 -10.90
C PHE A 91 3.46 -9.29 -11.82
N SER A 92 3.26 -10.51 -12.36
CA SER A 92 4.05 -11.00 -13.49
C SER A 92 3.91 -10.09 -14.71
N ARG A 93 4.86 -10.16 -15.63
CA ARG A 93 4.86 -9.25 -16.80
C ARG A 93 3.71 -9.50 -17.78
N ASP A 94 3.17 -10.72 -17.79
CA ASP A 94 1.93 -11.08 -18.50
C ASP A 94 0.65 -10.77 -17.71
N GLU A 95 0.79 -10.19 -16.49
CA GLU A 95 -0.30 -9.82 -15.60
C GLU A 95 -1.19 -11.00 -15.14
N ARG A 96 -0.75 -12.23 -15.37
CA ARG A 96 -1.48 -13.44 -14.97
C ARG A 96 -1.32 -13.77 -13.48
N PHE A 97 -0.11 -13.58 -12.94
CA PHE A 97 0.19 -13.95 -11.57
C PHE A 97 0.38 -12.71 -10.69
N ALA A 98 -0.23 -12.74 -9.50
CA ALA A 98 0.05 -11.81 -8.42
C ALA A 98 1.00 -12.46 -7.41
N TYR A 99 2.08 -11.78 -7.05
CA TYR A 99 2.98 -12.15 -5.96
C TYR A 99 2.65 -11.31 -4.74
N VAL A 100 2.17 -11.97 -3.70
CA VAL A 100 1.68 -11.34 -2.47
C VAL A 100 2.70 -11.57 -1.37
N PHE A 101 3.16 -10.48 -0.76
CA PHE A 101 4.09 -10.49 0.36
C PHE A 101 3.32 -10.23 1.64
N GLY A 102 3.19 -11.26 2.49
CA GLY A 102 2.47 -11.20 3.75
C GLY A 102 3.35 -10.76 4.91
N ARG A 103 2.71 -10.20 5.94
CA ARG A 103 3.37 -9.77 7.17
C ARG A 103 4.07 -10.92 7.91
N ASP A 104 3.53 -12.11 7.82
CA ASP A 104 4.08 -13.35 8.38
C ASP A 104 5.34 -13.86 7.66
N GLY A 105 5.80 -13.15 6.63
CA GLY A 105 6.92 -13.57 5.79
C GLY A 105 6.53 -14.54 4.68
N GLY A 106 5.24 -14.76 4.46
CA GLY A 106 4.74 -15.56 3.35
C GLY A 106 4.92 -14.83 2.01
N LEU A 107 5.46 -15.53 1.00
CA LEU A 107 5.44 -15.15 -0.40
C LEU A 107 4.48 -16.09 -1.13
N THR A 108 3.36 -15.56 -1.62
CA THR A 108 2.31 -16.33 -2.28
C THR A 108 2.18 -15.91 -3.74
N ARG A 109 2.24 -16.87 -4.67
CA ARG A 109 1.92 -16.68 -6.09
C ARG A 109 0.47 -17.09 -6.32
N VAL A 110 -0.34 -16.16 -6.80
CA VAL A 110 -1.76 -16.35 -7.09
C VAL A 110 -1.97 -16.30 -8.60
N ASP A 111 -2.62 -17.29 -9.17
CA ASP A 111 -3.08 -17.29 -10.56
C ASP A 111 -4.43 -16.58 -10.64
N LEU A 112 -4.46 -15.41 -11.27
CA LEU A 112 -5.63 -14.55 -11.33
C LEU A 112 -6.69 -15.08 -12.30
N LEU A 113 -6.28 -15.82 -13.34
CA LEU A 113 -7.20 -16.42 -14.30
C LEU A 113 -7.85 -17.70 -13.76
N GLU A 114 -7.05 -18.54 -13.08
CA GLU A 114 -7.54 -19.77 -12.45
C GLU A 114 -8.08 -19.50 -11.02
N ARG A 115 -7.94 -18.28 -10.51
CA ARG A 115 -8.47 -17.82 -9.22
C ARG A 115 -8.07 -18.71 -8.04
N ARG A 116 -6.80 -19.07 -8.02
CA ARG A 116 -6.26 -19.97 -6.98
C ARG A 116 -4.83 -19.61 -6.59
N ILE A 117 -4.42 -20.08 -5.43
CA ILE A 117 -3.01 -20.07 -5.06
C ILE A 117 -2.26 -21.06 -5.95
N ALA A 118 -1.27 -20.58 -6.69
CA ALA A 118 -0.39 -21.38 -7.54
C ALA A 118 0.89 -21.86 -6.81
N GLY A 119 1.24 -21.22 -5.70
CA GLY A 119 2.37 -21.59 -4.85
C GLY A 119 2.52 -20.64 -3.68
N ARG A 120 3.07 -21.13 -2.57
CA ARG A 120 3.36 -20.35 -1.37
C ARG A 120 4.60 -20.87 -0.67
N VAL A 121 5.47 -19.98 -0.24
CA VAL A 121 6.64 -20.27 0.58
C VAL A 121 6.70 -19.35 1.79
N MET A 122 7.11 -19.88 2.93
CA MET A 122 7.41 -19.08 4.12
C MET A 122 8.90 -18.74 4.07
N GLN A 123 9.22 -17.48 3.75
CA GLN A 123 10.59 -17.07 3.44
C GLN A 123 11.24 -16.24 4.55
N ALA A 124 10.45 -15.70 5.48
CA ALA A 124 10.92 -14.85 6.57
C ALA A 124 9.98 -14.97 7.77
N GLY A 125 10.32 -14.31 8.88
CA GLY A 125 9.43 -14.13 10.03
C GLY A 125 8.61 -12.84 9.96
N ASN A 126 9.06 -11.85 9.18
CA ASN A 126 8.36 -10.59 8.97
C ASN A 126 8.81 -9.96 7.65
N SER A 127 7.86 -9.75 6.75
CA SER A 127 8.07 -9.11 5.44
C SER A 127 6.99 -8.06 5.21
N ILE A 128 7.24 -7.10 4.35
CA ILE A 128 6.26 -6.05 4.04
C ILE A 128 6.13 -5.78 2.54
N GLY A 129 6.98 -6.38 1.73
CA GLY A 129 6.91 -6.13 0.31
C GLY A 129 7.99 -6.80 -0.49
N GLY A 130 7.96 -6.52 -1.78
CA GLY A 130 8.92 -7.03 -2.73
C GLY A 130 8.79 -6.38 -4.09
N ALA A 131 9.63 -6.82 -5.01
CA ALA A 131 9.67 -6.35 -6.38
C ALA A 131 9.84 -7.55 -7.33
N ILE A 132 9.52 -7.33 -8.60
CA ILE A 132 9.76 -8.30 -9.68
C ILE A 132 10.73 -7.70 -10.70
N SER A 133 11.68 -8.48 -11.19
CA SER A 133 12.67 -8.00 -12.15
C SER A 133 12.01 -7.51 -13.46
N ALA A 134 12.71 -6.62 -14.17
CA ALA A 134 12.20 -6.05 -15.42
C ALA A 134 11.85 -7.11 -16.47
N ASP A 135 12.55 -8.24 -16.49
CA ASP A 135 12.26 -9.39 -17.36
C ASP A 135 11.23 -10.39 -16.79
N GLY A 136 10.74 -10.16 -15.55
CA GLY A 136 9.75 -11.00 -14.91
C GLY A 136 10.24 -12.35 -14.39
N THR A 137 11.55 -12.61 -14.42
CA THR A 137 12.11 -13.92 -14.04
C THR A 137 12.44 -14.06 -12.57
N LEU A 138 12.64 -12.95 -11.85
CA LEU A 138 13.03 -12.91 -10.45
C LEU A 138 12.00 -12.16 -9.61
N VAL A 139 11.66 -12.73 -8.46
CA VAL A 139 10.90 -12.04 -7.40
C VAL A 139 11.81 -11.84 -6.19
N VAL A 140 11.86 -10.61 -5.67
CA VAL A 140 12.70 -10.28 -4.53
C VAL A 140 11.81 -9.82 -3.38
N ALA A 141 11.98 -10.45 -2.20
CA ALA A 141 11.30 -10.07 -0.97
C ALA A 141 12.20 -9.21 -0.08
N GLN A 142 11.63 -8.13 0.45
CA GLN A 142 12.29 -7.32 1.48
C GLN A 142 11.84 -7.75 2.87
N ASN A 143 12.79 -7.90 3.80
CA ASN A 143 12.53 -8.49 5.09
C ASN A 143 12.88 -7.56 6.25
N TYR A 144 12.00 -7.52 7.26
CA TYR A 144 12.28 -6.94 8.57
C TYR A 144 12.95 -7.95 9.49
N GLN A 145 12.52 -9.21 9.43
CA GLN A 145 13.09 -10.32 10.21
C GLN A 145 13.25 -11.54 9.29
N PRO A 146 14.47 -12.05 9.15
CA PRO A 146 15.69 -11.67 9.87
C PRO A 146 16.39 -10.43 9.31
N GLY A 147 15.79 -9.68 8.37
CA GLY A 147 16.41 -8.59 7.62
C GLY A 147 17.08 -9.09 6.32
N GLY A 148 17.55 -8.15 5.49
CA GLY A 148 18.09 -8.47 4.16
C GLY A 148 17.01 -8.69 3.11
N ILE A 149 17.45 -9.14 1.94
CA ILE A 149 16.55 -9.51 0.83
C ILE A 149 16.71 -10.99 0.48
N LYS A 150 15.66 -11.59 -0.07
CA LYS A 150 15.70 -12.93 -0.64
C LYS A 150 15.23 -12.91 -2.08
N ILE A 151 15.97 -13.58 -2.94
CA ILE A 151 15.76 -13.64 -4.38
C ILE A 151 15.20 -15.00 -4.74
N PHE A 152 14.10 -15.01 -5.45
CA PHE A 152 13.37 -16.22 -5.87
C PHE A 152 13.23 -16.27 -7.38
N ASP A 153 13.22 -17.48 -7.94
CA ASP A 153 12.69 -17.73 -9.26
C ASP A 153 11.19 -17.42 -9.28
N ALA A 154 10.75 -16.60 -10.21
CA ALA A 154 9.36 -16.14 -10.26
C ALA A 154 8.37 -17.26 -10.61
N HIS A 155 8.78 -18.29 -11.36
CA HIS A 155 7.89 -19.37 -11.77
C HIS A 155 7.75 -20.45 -10.71
N THR A 156 8.85 -20.83 -10.07
CA THR A 156 8.90 -21.96 -9.14
C THR A 156 8.80 -21.56 -7.67
N LEU A 157 9.13 -20.33 -7.34
CA LEU A 157 9.38 -19.81 -5.99
C LEU A 157 10.57 -20.49 -5.31
N GLU A 158 11.51 -21.08 -6.08
CA GLU A 158 12.78 -21.57 -5.56
C GLU A 158 13.61 -20.41 -5.04
N LEU A 159 14.18 -20.55 -3.83
CA LEU A 159 15.11 -19.59 -3.28
C LEU A 159 16.45 -19.69 -4.04
N LEU A 160 16.85 -18.62 -4.72
CA LEU A 160 18.10 -18.52 -5.46
C LEU A 160 19.22 -17.92 -4.60
N ALA A 161 18.93 -16.91 -3.80
CA ALA A 161 19.89 -16.30 -2.89
C ALA A 161 19.21 -15.69 -1.64
N ASP A 162 19.89 -15.79 -0.49
CA ASP A 162 19.63 -15.00 0.73
C ASP A 162 20.76 -13.99 0.88
N VAL A 163 20.47 -12.71 0.73
CA VAL A 163 21.43 -11.62 0.80
C VAL A 163 21.29 -10.93 2.14
N PRO A 164 22.19 -11.22 3.11
CA PRO A 164 22.19 -10.54 4.39
C PRO A 164 22.64 -9.09 4.18
N ALA A 165 21.83 -8.15 4.67
CA ALA A 165 22.21 -6.76 4.75
C ALA A 165 22.66 -6.45 6.18
N LEU A 166 23.95 -6.21 6.40
CA LEU A 166 24.50 -6.06 7.72
C LEU A 166 24.71 -4.58 8.08
N ASN A 167 24.43 -4.23 9.34
CA ASN A 167 24.78 -2.95 9.93
C ASN A 167 26.26 -2.97 10.39
N SER A 168 26.73 -1.86 10.96
CA SER A 168 28.10 -1.73 11.48
C SER A 168 28.41 -2.66 12.65
N SER A 169 27.41 -3.19 13.33
CA SER A 169 27.54 -4.16 14.43
C SER A 169 27.54 -5.61 13.95
N GLY A 170 27.39 -5.86 12.64
CA GLY A 170 27.31 -7.19 12.06
C GLY A 170 25.92 -7.84 12.18
N GLU A 171 24.90 -7.09 12.59
CA GLU A 171 23.51 -7.54 12.65
C GLU A 171 22.80 -7.28 11.34
N ARG A 172 21.81 -8.11 11.00
CA ARG A 172 21.01 -7.89 9.80
C ARG A 172 20.13 -6.65 9.94
N SER A 173 20.22 -5.76 8.96
CA SER A 173 19.36 -4.58 8.83
C SER A 173 18.02 -4.94 8.21
N ARG A 174 16.97 -4.28 8.70
CA ARG A 174 15.68 -4.26 8.02
C ARG A 174 15.83 -3.62 6.64
N VAL A 175 15.16 -4.21 5.65
CA VAL A 175 15.12 -3.67 4.30
C VAL A 175 13.77 -3.01 4.04
N VAL A 176 13.81 -1.83 3.44
CA VAL A 176 12.65 -1.03 3.05
C VAL A 176 12.89 -0.36 1.70
N GLY A 177 11.83 0.14 1.08
CA GLY A 177 11.93 0.90 -0.16
C GLY A 177 12.47 0.12 -1.35
N LEU A 178 12.29 -1.21 -1.37
CA LEU A 178 12.75 -2.05 -2.48
C LEU A 178 12.03 -1.72 -3.77
N ALA A 179 12.80 -1.44 -4.81
CA ALA A 179 12.31 -1.21 -6.17
C ALA A 179 13.16 -1.97 -7.19
N ASP A 180 12.52 -2.40 -8.29
CA ASP A 180 13.21 -2.96 -9.43
C ASP A 180 13.83 -1.87 -10.30
N LEU A 181 14.95 -2.21 -10.91
CA LEU A 181 15.69 -1.41 -11.88
C LEU A 181 15.87 -2.21 -13.17
N PRO A 182 16.18 -1.57 -14.31
CA PRO A 182 16.50 -2.28 -15.54
C PRO A 182 17.63 -3.31 -15.36
N GLN A 183 17.65 -4.35 -16.20
CA GLN A 183 18.74 -5.36 -16.27
C GLN A 183 18.88 -6.24 -15.01
N ARG A 184 17.77 -6.73 -14.44
CA ARG A 184 17.77 -7.56 -13.22
C ARG A 184 18.46 -6.91 -12.03
N ARG A 185 18.36 -5.60 -11.90
CA ARG A 185 18.89 -4.89 -10.75
C ARG A 185 17.75 -4.49 -9.82
N PHE A 186 18.09 -4.31 -8.55
CA PHE A 186 17.18 -3.85 -7.51
C PHE A 186 17.87 -2.82 -6.64
N ILE A 187 17.12 -1.86 -6.12
CA ILE A 187 17.60 -0.87 -5.18
C ILE A 187 16.75 -0.90 -3.92
N TYR A 188 17.36 -0.72 -2.77
CA TYR A 188 16.67 -0.74 -1.49
C TYR A 188 17.44 0.01 -0.40
N SER A 189 16.71 0.44 0.62
CA SER A 189 17.23 1.11 1.80
C SER A 189 17.48 0.11 2.93
N LEU A 190 18.58 0.30 3.66
CA LEU A 190 18.91 -0.42 4.88
C LEU A 190 18.63 0.48 6.08
N PHE A 191 17.51 0.22 6.75
CA PHE A 191 17.01 1.06 7.84
C PHE A 191 17.99 1.18 9.01
N ASP A 192 18.57 0.07 9.43
CA ASP A 192 19.45 0.01 10.60
C ASP A 192 20.93 0.24 10.25
N ALA A 193 21.27 0.21 8.96
CA ALA A 193 22.65 0.42 8.48
C ALA A 193 22.87 1.80 7.84
N GLU A 194 21.84 2.66 7.78
CA GLU A 194 21.92 4.02 7.23
C GLU A 194 22.51 4.04 5.81
N ALA A 195 22.13 3.08 5.00
CA ALA A 195 22.67 2.85 3.68
C ALA A 195 21.60 2.62 2.62
N ILE A 196 21.94 2.79 1.36
CA ILE A 196 21.18 2.35 0.20
C ILE A 196 22.04 1.31 -0.55
N CYS A 197 21.43 0.21 -0.95
CA CYS A 197 22.08 -0.84 -1.70
C CYS A 197 21.49 -0.99 -3.10
N ILE A 198 22.36 -1.29 -4.08
CA ILE A 198 21.99 -1.74 -5.41
C ILE A 198 22.47 -3.17 -5.57
N ALA A 199 21.54 -4.08 -5.84
CA ALA A 199 21.83 -5.48 -6.14
C ALA A 199 21.78 -5.70 -7.65
N ASP A 200 22.88 -6.16 -8.23
CA ASP A 200 22.95 -6.66 -9.60
C ASP A 200 22.78 -8.18 -9.57
N CYS A 201 21.63 -8.63 -10.04
CA CYS A 201 21.23 -10.05 -10.08
C CYS A 201 21.38 -10.64 -11.50
N SER A 202 22.38 -10.21 -12.28
CA SER A 202 22.74 -10.84 -13.56
C SER A 202 23.01 -12.33 -13.36
N ASP A 203 23.74 -12.69 -12.29
CA ASP A 203 23.73 -14.03 -11.70
C ASP A 203 22.89 -13.99 -10.42
N PRO A 204 21.64 -14.50 -10.44
CA PRO A 204 20.77 -14.39 -9.28
C PRO A 204 21.17 -15.26 -8.08
N ARG A 205 22.07 -16.25 -8.29
CA ARG A 205 22.61 -17.07 -7.21
C ARG A 205 23.81 -16.42 -6.52
N GLN A 206 24.48 -15.47 -7.19
CA GLN A 206 25.62 -14.71 -6.68
C GLN A 206 25.47 -13.22 -6.99
N PRO A 207 24.45 -12.53 -6.42
CA PRO A 207 24.19 -11.12 -6.71
C PRO A 207 25.35 -10.24 -6.22
N ARG A 208 25.71 -9.25 -7.03
CA ARG A 208 26.72 -8.24 -6.65
C ARG A 208 26.04 -7.06 -5.99
N ILE A 209 26.50 -6.70 -4.80
CA ILE A 209 25.91 -5.63 -4.01
C ILE A 209 26.84 -4.41 -3.99
N THR A 210 26.31 -3.27 -4.43
CA THR A 210 26.94 -1.97 -4.25
C THR A 210 26.25 -1.23 -3.13
N THR A 211 27.01 -0.79 -2.11
CA THR A 211 26.48 -0.12 -0.93
C THR A 211 26.89 1.35 -0.90
N LEU A 212 25.91 2.23 -0.75
CA LEU A 212 26.08 3.66 -0.56
C LEU A 212 25.85 3.96 0.92
N ASN A 213 26.92 4.25 1.66
CA ASN A 213 26.89 4.50 3.09
C ASN A 213 26.68 5.98 3.42
N GLY A 214 26.27 6.28 4.67
CA GLY A 214 26.20 7.65 5.20
C GLY A 214 25.11 8.48 4.54
N ILE A 215 24.04 7.86 4.10
CA ILE A 215 22.95 8.54 3.40
C ILE A 215 22.00 9.32 4.34
N GLY A 216 22.11 9.09 5.63
CA GLY A 216 21.26 9.68 6.67
C GLY A 216 20.60 8.62 7.53
N ARG A 217 20.02 9.07 8.66
CA ARG A 217 19.53 8.17 9.71
C ARG A 217 18.22 7.52 9.33
N GLN A 218 18.18 6.19 9.46
CA GLN A 218 17.00 5.35 9.29
C GLN A 218 16.27 5.62 7.96
N PRO A 219 16.95 5.43 6.80
CA PRO A 219 16.26 5.52 5.51
C PRO A 219 15.11 4.53 5.51
N TYR A 220 13.96 5.00 5.07
CA TYR A 220 12.72 4.22 5.13
C TYR A 220 12.22 3.94 3.71
N ASP A 221 10.97 4.26 3.47
CA ASP A 221 10.37 4.03 2.18
C ASP A 221 10.92 5.00 1.12
N ALA A 222 10.84 4.63 -0.14
CA ALA A 222 11.44 5.42 -1.20
C ALA A 222 10.54 5.53 -2.43
N LEU A 223 10.75 6.59 -3.20
CA LEU A 223 10.17 6.82 -4.52
C LEU A 223 11.23 6.55 -5.59
N LEU A 224 10.90 5.73 -6.57
CA LEU A 224 11.60 5.75 -7.85
C LEU A 224 10.89 6.73 -8.77
N SER A 225 11.61 7.74 -9.31
CA SER A 225 11.00 8.72 -10.22
C SER A 225 10.45 8.03 -11.48
N PRO A 226 9.41 8.58 -12.13
CA PRO A 226 8.82 7.96 -13.33
C PRO A 226 9.80 7.72 -14.48
N SER A 227 10.88 8.50 -14.53
CA SER A 227 11.98 8.30 -15.51
C SER A 227 12.92 7.15 -15.14
N GLY A 228 12.80 6.56 -13.94
CA GLY A 228 13.76 5.59 -13.40
C GLY A 228 15.10 6.20 -12.99
N ARG A 229 15.26 7.54 -13.08
CA ARG A 229 16.55 8.19 -12.82
C ARG A 229 16.85 8.37 -11.34
N HIS A 230 15.87 8.77 -10.54
CA HIS A 230 16.09 9.13 -9.15
C HIS A 230 15.42 8.14 -8.20
N TYR A 231 16.21 7.59 -7.30
CA TYR A 231 15.70 6.90 -6.12
C TYR A 231 15.77 7.85 -4.93
N ILE A 232 14.64 8.10 -4.27
CA ILE A 232 14.51 9.10 -3.23
C ILE A 232 13.96 8.43 -1.98
N ALA A 233 14.80 8.26 -0.96
CA ALA A 233 14.43 7.65 0.31
C ALA A 233 14.07 8.71 1.35
N GLY A 234 12.97 8.48 2.06
CA GLY A 234 12.62 9.24 3.27
C GLY A 234 13.54 8.86 4.43
N LEU A 235 13.85 9.80 5.31
CA LEU A 235 14.69 9.57 6.48
C LEU A 235 13.84 9.58 7.74
N PHE A 236 13.60 8.39 8.31
CA PHE A 236 12.75 8.27 9.50
C PHE A 236 13.42 8.83 10.76
N GLY A 237 14.74 8.73 10.85
CA GLY A 237 15.54 9.16 12.00
C GLY A 237 15.86 10.66 12.04
N GLU A 238 15.63 11.38 10.93
CA GLU A 238 15.93 12.83 10.81
C GLU A 238 15.09 13.47 9.70
N ASP A 239 15.11 14.79 9.63
CA ASP A 239 14.43 15.51 8.57
C ASP A 239 15.22 15.48 7.26
N GLY A 240 14.52 15.62 6.13
CA GLY A 240 15.07 15.59 4.79
C GLY A 240 14.96 14.23 4.12
N LEU A 241 15.45 14.18 2.89
CA LEU A 241 15.39 13.02 2.02
C LEU A 241 16.79 12.73 1.46
N ALA A 242 17.10 11.47 1.22
CA ALA A 242 18.28 11.05 0.50
C ALA A 242 17.91 10.72 -0.95
N MET A 243 18.56 11.35 -1.92
CA MET A 243 18.33 11.11 -3.33
C MET A 243 19.59 10.54 -4.00
N VAL A 244 19.41 9.49 -4.78
CA VAL A 244 20.46 8.87 -5.61
C VAL A 244 20.08 9.08 -7.08
N ASP A 245 20.99 9.64 -7.88
CA ASP A 245 20.86 9.70 -9.33
C ASP A 245 21.44 8.40 -9.91
N LEU A 246 20.56 7.55 -10.44
CA LEU A 246 20.91 6.23 -10.96
C LEU A 246 21.52 6.27 -12.38
N TRP A 247 21.57 7.45 -13.01
CA TRP A 247 22.19 7.65 -14.31
C TRP A 247 23.63 8.15 -14.21
N GLU A 248 24.11 8.43 -13.00
CA GLU A 248 25.54 8.68 -12.77
C GLU A 248 26.34 7.37 -12.85
N ASP A 249 27.53 7.39 -13.45
CA ASP A 249 28.43 6.23 -13.53
C ASP A 249 28.83 5.71 -12.14
N ALA A 250 28.95 6.61 -11.18
CA ALA A 250 29.21 6.32 -9.78
C ALA A 250 28.11 6.96 -8.90
N PRO A 251 26.94 6.33 -8.76
CA PRO A 251 25.84 6.89 -8.03
C PRO A 251 26.21 7.28 -6.59
N ARG A 252 25.77 8.46 -6.17
CA ARG A 252 25.98 8.98 -4.81
C ARG A 252 24.68 9.50 -4.24
N ALA A 253 24.51 9.33 -2.94
CA ALA A 253 23.39 9.93 -2.25
C ALA A 253 23.67 11.41 -1.96
N ARG A 254 22.68 12.26 -2.20
CA ARG A 254 22.70 13.68 -1.81
C ARG A 254 21.45 14.02 -1.01
N ARG A 255 21.58 14.98 -0.11
CA ARG A 255 20.45 15.49 0.68
C ARG A 255 19.62 16.46 -0.15
N ILE A 256 18.29 16.26 -0.14
CA ILE A 256 17.31 17.20 -0.67
C ILE A 256 16.26 17.50 0.37
N LEU A 257 15.54 18.62 0.25
CA LEU A 257 14.45 19.04 1.13
C LEU A 257 14.80 18.89 2.61
N ALA A 258 15.88 19.50 3.06
CA ALA A 258 16.44 19.33 4.41
C ALA A 258 15.44 19.64 5.55
N GLY A 259 14.44 20.50 5.31
CA GLY A 259 13.39 20.80 6.29
C GLY A 259 12.14 19.92 6.19
N TYR A 260 12.14 18.91 5.32
CA TYR A 260 11.01 17.99 5.18
C TYR A 260 11.06 16.89 6.23
N GLY A 261 10.02 16.74 7.03
CA GLY A 261 9.99 15.72 8.06
C GLY A 261 8.86 15.89 9.08
N ARG A 262 9.18 15.68 10.34
CA ARG A 262 8.23 15.60 11.46
C ARG A 262 7.44 16.87 11.72
N GLY A 263 7.94 18.04 11.34
CA GLY A 263 7.41 19.30 11.81
C GLY A 263 7.72 19.52 13.28
N GLN A 264 7.06 20.53 13.89
CA GLN A 264 7.32 20.92 15.28
C GLN A 264 6.43 20.20 16.30
N GLN A 265 5.37 19.50 15.87
CA GLN A 265 4.41 18.83 16.77
C GLN A 265 4.63 17.32 16.80
N PRO A 266 4.60 16.67 17.98
CA PRO A 266 4.56 15.22 18.06
C PRO A 266 3.23 14.72 17.50
N LEU A 267 3.31 13.81 16.53
CA LEU A 267 2.16 13.26 15.84
C LEU A 267 1.79 11.91 16.40
N PRO A 268 0.50 11.58 16.54
CA PRO A 268 0.06 10.26 17.00
C PRO A 268 0.39 9.15 15.99
N VAL A 269 0.53 9.50 14.70
CA VAL A 269 0.96 8.59 13.64
C VAL A 269 2.08 9.25 12.88
N TYR A 270 3.30 8.79 13.14
CA TYR A 270 4.47 9.24 12.44
C TYR A 270 4.83 8.22 11.36
N LYS A 271 4.47 8.51 10.13
CA LYS A 271 4.90 7.73 8.98
C LYS A 271 5.53 8.67 7.95
N MET A 272 6.77 8.37 7.62
CA MET A 272 7.44 8.98 6.47
C MET A 272 6.72 8.59 5.18
N PRO A 273 6.91 9.34 4.12
CA PRO A 273 6.26 9.05 2.85
C PRO A 273 6.49 7.60 2.44
N HIS A 274 5.42 6.92 2.10
CA HIS A 274 5.47 5.61 1.50
C HIS A 274 5.85 5.75 0.02
N LEU A 275 6.53 4.74 -0.53
CA LEU A 275 6.89 4.63 -1.94
C LEU A 275 5.77 5.01 -2.92
N ARG A 276 4.53 4.77 -2.52
CA ARG A 276 3.33 5.06 -3.29
C ARG A 276 2.51 6.20 -2.71
N GLY A 277 3.07 6.91 -1.76
CA GLY A 277 2.43 8.01 -1.07
C GLY A 277 2.74 9.38 -1.66
N TRP A 278 3.59 9.44 -2.69
CA TRP A 278 3.92 10.66 -3.41
C TRP A 278 3.36 10.62 -4.81
N ALA A 279 2.99 11.79 -5.31
CA ALA A 279 2.54 11.93 -6.67
C ALA A 279 3.55 12.73 -7.49
N VAL A 280 3.73 12.33 -8.76
CA VAL A 280 4.41 13.18 -9.75
C VAL A 280 3.38 13.51 -10.84
N ALA A 281 3.18 14.81 -11.07
CA ALA A 281 2.26 15.31 -12.06
C ALA A 281 2.95 16.40 -12.89
N GLY A 282 3.26 16.09 -14.13
CA GLY A 282 4.05 16.96 -15.00
C GLY A 282 5.43 17.25 -14.39
N ARG A 283 5.74 18.52 -14.19
CA ARG A 283 7.02 18.98 -13.63
C ARG A 283 7.09 18.93 -12.10
N HIS A 284 5.98 18.67 -11.42
CA HIS A 284 5.94 18.76 -9.97
C HIS A 284 5.76 17.41 -9.31
N ALA A 285 6.45 17.21 -8.20
CA ALA A 285 6.15 16.19 -7.21
C ALA A 285 5.31 16.80 -6.08
N TYR A 286 4.32 16.03 -5.62
CA TYR A 286 3.42 16.41 -4.53
C TYR A 286 3.70 15.48 -3.36
N LEU A 287 4.13 16.05 -2.24
CA LEU A 287 4.59 15.29 -1.07
C LEU A 287 3.72 15.61 0.14
N PRO A 288 3.26 14.59 0.90
CA PRO A 288 2.50 14.83 2.13
C PRO A 288 3.42 15.42 3.20
N ALA A 289 3.18 16.66 3.61
CA ALA A 289 3.91 17.31 4.71
C ALA A 289 3.29 16.90 6.05
N ILE A 290 3.66 15.73 6.53
CA ILE A 290 3.19 15.16 7.78
C ILE A 290 3.50 16.14 8.93
N GLY A 291 2.48 16.46 9.73
CA GLY A 291 2.58 17.39 10.85
C GLY A 291 2.34 18.87 10.52
N ARG A 292 2.09 19.20 9.26
CA ARG A 292 1.81 20.57 8.84
C ARG A 292 0.45 20.77 8.18
N HIS A 293 -0.30 19.69 7.94
CA HIS A 293 -1.55 19.71 7.19
C HIS A 293 -1.41 20.39 5.81
N GLU A 294 -0.35 20.05 5.11
CA GLU A 294 -0.01 20.62 3.81
C GLU A 294 0.46 19.53 2.86
N VAL A 295 0.28 19.75 1.57
CA VAL A 295 0.97 19.03 0.51
C VAL A 295 2.03 19.95 -0.07
N LEU A 296 3.30 19.54 -0.03
CA LEU A 296 4.39 20.29 -0.65
C LEU A 296 4.35 20.10 -2.16
N VAL A 297 4.64 21.17 -2.87
CA VAL A 297 4.87 21.16 -4.32
C VAL A 297 6.36 21.34 -4.56
N VAL A 298 6.96 20.35 -5.19
CA VAL A 298 8.41 20.28 -5.41
C VAL A 298 8.68 20.21 -6.91
N ASP A 299 9.55 21.08 -7.41
CA ASP A 299 10.01 21.01 -8.79
C ASP A 299 10.94 19.79 -8.98
N THR A 300 10.60 18.88 -9.88
CA THR A 300 11.34 17.62 -10.09
C THR A 300 12.67 17.78 -10.83
N HIS A 301 12.95 18.96 -11.39
CA HIS A 301 14.23 19.24 -12.01
C HIS A 301 15.27 19.72 -10.97
N SER A 302 14.87 20.65 -10.12
CA SER A 302 15.74 21.21 -9.08
C SER A 302 15.67 20.47 -7.74
N TRP A 303 14.61 19.72 -7.50
CA TRP A 303 14.25 19.11 -6.21
C TRP A 303 14.15 20.15 -5.09
N GLN A 304 13.66 21.34 -5.43
CA GLN A 304 13.38 22.42 -4.49
C GLN A 304 11.87 22.56 -4.29
N GLU A 305 11.46 22.92 -3.09
CA GLU A 305 10.09 23.29 -2.78
C GLU A 305 9.74 24.60 -3.51
N VAL A 306 8.64 24.59 -4.26
CA VAL A 306 8.13 25.75 -5.01
C VAL A 306 6.75 26.20 -4.58
N GLY A 307 6.09 25.45 -3.72
CA GLY A 307 4.76 25.80 -3.18
C GLY A 307 4.29 24.85 -2.10
N ARG A 308 3.17 25.23 -1.47
CA ARG A 308 2.46 24.46 -0.45
C ARG A 308 0.97 24.61 -0.62
N ILE A 309 0.24 23.53 -0.45
CA ILE A 309 -1.20 23.49 -0.55
C ILE A 309 -1.76 23.07 0.80
N PRO A 310 -2.45 23.98 1.52
CA PRO A 310 -3.13 23.63 2.78
C PRO A 310 -4.20 22.55 2.54
N VAL A 311 -4.27 21.56 3.43
CA VAL A 311 -5.24 20.45 3.38
C VAL A 311 -5.93 20.27 4.73
N ALA A 312 -7.06 19.54 4.74
CA ALA A 312 -7.96 19.46 5.89
C ALA A 312 -7.36 18.76 7.12
N GLY A 313 -6.36 17.89 6.93
CA GLY A 313 -5.80 17.09 8.02
C GLY A 313 -4.38 16.65 7.71
N GLN A 314 -3.87 15.69 8.50
CA GLN A 314 -2.56 15.12 8.29
C GLN A 314 -2.55 14.21 7.05
N PRO A 315 -1.92 14.63 5.93
CA PRO A 315 -1.92 13.84 4.71
C PRO A 315 -1.05 12.58 4.85
N VAL A 316 -1.48 11.47 4.25
CA VAL A 316 -0.75 10.18 4.29
C VAL A 316 -0.31 9.76 2.90
N PHE A 317 -1.25 9.65 1.97
CA PHE A 317 -0.99 9.32 0.58
C PHE A 317 -1.43 10.45 -0.33
N VAL A 318 -0.63 10.71 -1.32
CA VAL A 318 -0.88 11.70 -2.35
C VAL A 318 -0.72 11.00 -3.70
N MET A 319 -1.80 10.88 -4.47
CA MET A 319 -1.80 10.15 -5.72
C MET A 319 -2.24 11.04 -6.88
N ALA A 320 -1.46 11.05 -7.96
CA ALA A 320 -1.81 11.79 -9.15
C ALA A 320 -2.73 10.98 -10.07
N ARG A 321 -3.76 11.62 -10.60
CA ARG A 321 -4.49 11.10 -11.75
C ARG A 321 -3.53 11.00 -12.95
N PRO A 322 -3.64 9.98 -13.82
CA PRO A 322 -2.67 9.72 -14.89
C PRO A 322 -2.39 10.89 -15.84
N ASP A 323 -3.35 11.78 -16.05
CA ASP A 323 -3.16 12.99 -16.88
C ASP A 323 -2.43 14.13 -16.14
N GLY A 324 -2.11 13.92 -14.86
CA GLY A 324 -1.44 14.91 -14.02
C GLY A 324 -2.27 16.13 -13.63
N ARG A 325 -3.57 16.18 -13.96
CA ARG A 325 -4.43 17.35 -13.68
C ARG A 325 -5.05 17.38 -12.30
N GLN A 326 -5.06 16.24 -11.62
CA GLN A 326 -5.59 16.12 -10.27
C GLN A 326 -4.64 15.31 -9.40
N VAL A 327 -4.58 15.70 -8.14
CA VAL A 327 -3.93 14.94 -7.07
C VAL A 327 -4.95 14.69 -5.98
N TRP A 328 -5.07 13.42 -5.56
CA TRP A 328 -5.99 12.98 -4.54
C TRP A 328 -5.22 12.66 -3.26
N VAL A 329 -5.73 13.15 -2.12
CA VAL A 329 -5.04 13.10 -0.83
C VAL A 329 -5.96 12.48 0.21
N ASN A 330 -5.51 11.43 0.92
CA ASN A 330 -6.17 10.91 2.10
C ASN A 330 -5.45 11.32 3.39
N PHE A 331 -6.07 11.09 4.53
CA PHE A 331 -5.61 11.59 5.81
C PHE A 331 -5.51 10.50 6.87
N SER A 332 -4.69 10.75 7.91
CA SER A 332 -4.69 9.96 9.12
C SER A 332 -5.77 10.45 10.10
N VAL A 333 -5.89 9.78 11.25
CA VAL A 333 -6.78 10.21 12.33
C VAL A 333 -6.51 11.67 12.77
N PRO A 334 -7.55 12.47 13.07
CA PRO A 334 -8.97 12.12 13.10
C PRO A 334 -9.68 12.19 11.74
N ASP A 335 -9.03 12.69 10.69
CA ASP A 335 -9.63 13.02 9.39
C ASP A 335 -9.60 11.84 8.39
N TYR A 336 -9.34 10.63 8.87
CA TYR A 336 -9.15 9.40 8.08
C TYR A 336 -10.39 8.94 7.27
N HIS A 337 -11.50 9.65 7.38
CA HIS A 337 -12.73 9.43 6.60
C HIS A 337 -12.82 10.33 5.35
N ARG A 338 -11.85 11.23 5.16
CA ARG A 338 -11.86 12.24 4.10
C ARG A 338 -10.85 11.93 3.00
N VAL A 339 -11.17 12.44 1.82
CA VAL A 339 -10.25 12.56 0.68
C VAL A 339 -10.43 13.94 0.08
N GLN A 340 -9.34 14.62 -0.22
CA GLN A 340 -9.36 15.91 -0.91
C GLN A 340 -8.78 15.78 -2.32
N VAL A 341 -9.36 16.53 -3.25
CA VAL A 341 -8.91 16.62 -4.63
C VAL A 341 -8.28 17.98 -4.85
N ILE A 342 -7.02 17.97 -5.25
CA ILE A 342 -6.24 19.14 -5.63
C ILE A 342 -6.23 19.23 -7.15
N ASP A 343 -6.56 20.38 -7.69
CA ASP A 343 -6.36 20.73 -9.08
C ASP A 343 -4.91 21.22 -9.26
N THR A 344 -4.15 20.54 -10.10
CA THR A 344 -2.71 20.83 -10.21
C THR A 344 -2.38 22.12 -10.94
N PRO A 345 -3.15 22.56 -11.95
CA PRO A 345 -2.95 23.87 -12.57
C PRO A 345 -3.12 25.05 -11.59
N SER A 346 -4.19 25.04 -10.79
CA SER A 346 -4.46 26.12 -9.82
C SER A 346 -3.76 25.91 -8.49
N GLN A 347 -3.26 24.71 -8.19
CA GLN A 347 -2.71 24.30 -6.90
C GLN A 347 -3.67 24.55 -5.72
N GLN A 348 -4.96 24.32 -5.95
CA GLN A 348 -6.01 24.51 -4.96
C GLN A 348 -6.77 23.21 -4.68
N VAL A 349 -7.22 23.03 -3.44
CA VAL A 349 -8.22 22.02 -3.11
C VAL A 349 -9.55 22.42 -3.73
N VAL A 350 -10.04 21.60 -4.66
CA VAL A 350 -11.28 21.88 -5.40
C VAL A 350 -12.47 21.06 -4.90
N GLN A 351 -12.22 20.01 -4.12
CA GLN A 351 -13.28 19.18 -3.53
C GLN A 351 -12.80 18.41 -2.32
N THR A 352 -13.70 18.23 -1.35
CA THR A 352 -13.58 17.25 -0.27
C THR A 352 -14.71 16.24 -0.42
N ILE A 353 -14.40 14.95 -0.33
CA ILE A 353 -15.35 13.84 -0.32
C ILE A 353 -15.16 12.99 0.94
N GLU A 354 -16.21 12.32 1.37
CA GLU A 354 -16.20 11.41 2.52
C GLU A 354 -16.62 10.01 2.05
N PRO A 355 -15.69 9.22 1.49
CA PRO A 355 -16.01 7.91 0.93
C PRO A 355 -16.40 6.88 2.00
N GLY A 356 -15.88 7.04 3.22
CA GLY A 356 -16.10 6.14 4.35
C GLY A 356 -14.94 6.19 5.35
N ARG A 357 -15.02 5.37 6.42
CA ARG A 357 -14.06 5.40 7.52
C ARG A 357 -12.79 4.60 7.21
N ALA A 358 -11.67 5.10 7.71
CA ALA A 358 -10.34 4.54 7.55
C ALA A 358 -9.95 4.32 6.08
N VAL A 359 -9.91 5.41 5.32
CA VAL A 359 -9.36 5.42 3.97
C VAL A 359 -7.86 5.08 4.05
N LEU A 360 -7.49 3.88 3.59
CA LEU A 360 -6.10 3.41 3.65
C LEU A 360 -5.37 3.50 2.32
N HIS A 361 -6.04 3.22 1.22
CA HIS A 361 -5.43 3.18 -0.09
C HIS A 361 -6.37 3.71 -1.16
N MET A 362 -5.79 4.29 -2.20
CA MET A 362 -6.48 4.72 -3.42
C MET A 362 -5.73 4.13 -4.62
N GLU A 363 -6.44 3.77 -5.68
CA GLU A 363 -5.82 3.34 -6.93
C GLU A 363 -6.63 3.86 -8.11
N PHE A 364 -5.96 4.49 -9.08
CA PHE A 364 -6.59 4.96 -10.31
C PHE A 364 -6.64 3.85 -11.35
N THR A 365 -7.73 3.80 -12.12
CA THR A 365 -7.75 3.05 -13.37
C THR A 365 -6.70 3.58 -14.34
N PRO A 366 -6.19 2.77 -15.29
CA PRO A 366 -5.07 3.16 -16.16
C PRO A 366 -5.27 4.46 -16.93
N ARG A 367 -6.51 4.80 -17.30
CA ARG A 367 -6.86 6.05 -17.98
C ARG A 367 -7.26 7.17 -17.03
N GLY A 368 -7.36 6.87 -15.73
CA GLY A 368 -7.75 7.83 -14.71
C GLY A 368 -9.22 8.23 -14.71
N GLU A 369 -10.09 7.49 -15.40
CA GLU A 369 -11.54 7.75 -15.41
C GLU A 369 -12.20 7.45 -14.07
N ALA A 370 -11.64 6.52 -13.31
CA ALA A 370 -12.12 6.16 -11.98
C ALA A 370 -10.96 6.05 -10.97
N VAL A 371 -11.30 6.25 -9.70
CA VAL A 371 -10.45 5.97 -8.55
C VAL A 371 -11.19 5.03 -7.61
N TRP A 372 -10.49 3.99 -7.15
CA TRP A 372 -10.97 3.04 -6.18
C TRP A 372 -10.37 3.38 -4.81
N ILE A 373 -11.21 3.42 -3.79
CA ILE A 373 -10.86 3.91 -2.46
C ILE A 373 -11.23 2.84 -1.43
N SER A 374 -10.25 2.34 -0.68
CA SER A 374 -10.50 1.40 0.41
C SER A 374 -11.01 2.13 1.66
N CYS A 375 -12.16 1.73 2.18
CA CYS A 375 -12.76 2.21 3.43
C CYS A 375 -12.77 1.04 4.42
N ARG A 376 -11.66 0.86 5.13
CA ARG A 376 -11.40 -0.34 5.95
C ARG A 376 -12.47 -0.59 6.99
N ASP A 377 -12.80 0.43 7.78
CA ASP A 377 -13.71 0.28 8.93
C ASP A 377 -15.18 0.21 8.52
N ASP A 378 -15.49 0.41 7.24
CA ASP A 378 -16.81 0.25 6.66
C ASP A 378 -16.94 -1.03 5.81
N ASN A 379 -15.88 -1.85 5.75
CA ASN A 379 -15.85 -3.11 4.98
C ASN A 379 -16.27 -2.90 3.52
N ARG A 380 -15.73 -1.90 2.86
CA ARG A 380 -16.06 -1.62 1.46
C ARG A 380 -14.96 -0.91 0.68
N VAL A 381 -15.01 -1.11 -0.62
CA VAL A 381 -14.27 -0.29 -1.59
C VAL A 381 -15.27 0.58 -2.33
N GLN A 382 -15.00 1.87 -2.37
CA GLN A 382 -15.81 2.84 -3.11
C GLN A 382 -15.13 3.19 -4.42
N VAL A 383 -15.89 3.30 -5.51
CA VAL A 383 -15.42 3.70 -6.83
C VAL A 383 -16.02 5.03 -7.20
N TYR A 384 -15.16 6.01 -7.48
CA TYR A 384 -15.58 7.36 -7.89
C TYR A 384 -15.14 7.66 -9.32
N ASP A 385 -16.00 8.32 -10.07
CA ASP A 385 -15.63 8.98 -11.31
C ASP A 385 -14.75 10.19 -11.01
N THR A 386 -13.63 10.34 -11.71
CA THR A 386 -12.65 11.38 -11.40
C THR A 386 -13.00 12.74 -12.00
N HIS A 387 -13.88 12.80 -13.00
CA HIS A 387 -14.36 14.06 -13.58
C HIS A 387 -15.51 14.65 -12.77
N THR A 388 -16.56 13.84 -12.59
CA THR A 388 -17.76 14.26 -11.86
C THR A 388 -17.57 14.19 -10.33
N ARG A 389 -16.60 13.38 -9.87
CA ARG A 389 -16.31 13.09 -8.47
C ARG A 389 -17.51 12.48 -7.74
N GLN A 390 -18.39 11.82 -8.51
CA GLN A 390 -19.54 11.09 -8.00
C GLN A 390 -19.20 9.62 -7.81
N ARG A 391 -19.78 9.01 -6.78
CA ARG A 391 -19.63 7.58 -6.54
C ARG A 391 -20.37 6.79 -7.61
N GLN A 392 -19.67 5.86 -8.25
CA GLN A 392 -20.20 5.00 -9.31
C GLN A 392 -20.51 3.59 -8.83
N ALA A 393 -19.75 3.07 -7.86
CA ALA A 393 -19.94 1.73 -7.32
C ALA A 393 -19.48 1.64 -5.86
N SER A 394 -19.97 0.62 -5.16
CA SER A 394 -19.56 0.25 -3.80
C SER A 394 -19.50 -1.27 -3.72
N LEU A 395 -18.32 -1.81 -3.44
CA LEU A 395 -18.07 -3.24 -3.32
C LEU A 395 -17.92 -3.60 -1.85
N ALA A 396 -18.58 -4.68 -1.43
CA ALA A 396 -18.35 -5.26 -0.10
C ALA A 396 -17.02 -6.02 -0.11
N VAL A 397 -16.08 -5.62 0.74
CA VAL A 397 -14.75 -6.22 0.90
C VAL A 397 -14.40 -6.13 2.39
N ASP A 398 -13.98 -7.23 2.99
CA ASP A 398 -13.74 -7.29 4.44
C ASP A 398 -12.43 -6.62 4.83
N ALA A 399 -12.51 -5.55 5.62
CA ALA A 399 -11.38 -4.73 6.08
C ALA A 399 -10.37 -4.42 4.95
N PRO A 400 -10.80 -3.81 3.81
CA PRO A 400 -9.94 -3.60 2.67
C PRO A 400 -8.76 -2.70 3.01
N SER A 401 -7.59 -2.99 2.41
CA SER A 401 -6.40 -2.14 2.53
C SER A 401 -5.81 -1.81 1.16
N GLY A 402 -4.76 -2.50 0.74
CA GLY A 402 -4.13 -2.26 -0.55
C GLY A 402 -5.04 -2.63 -1.72
N ILE A 403 -5.09 -1.79 -2.73
CA ILE A 403 -5.76 -2.02 -4.02
C ILE A 403 -4.67 -2.03 -5.09
N PHE A 404 -4.63 -3.07 -5.90
CA PHE A 404 -3.59 -3.23 -6.92
C PHE A 404 -4.23 -3.71 -8.22
N PHE A 405 -4.06 -2.94 -9.29
CA PHE A 405 -4.54 -3.31 -10.62
C PHE A 405 -3.39 -3.89 -11.44
N THR A 406 -3.70 -4.85 -12.31
CA THR A 406 -2.75 -5.43 -13.23
C THR A 406 -2.25 -4.39 -14.22
N ALA A 407 -3.18 -3.69 -14.89
CA ALA A 407 -2.88 -2.50 -15.68
C ALA A 407 -2.91 -1.26 -14.77
N ARG A 408 -1.74 -0.72 -14.46
CA ARG A 408 -1.60 0.39 -13.51
C ARG A 408 -1.47 1.72 -14.22
N ALA A 409 -2.13 2.73 -13.64
CA ALA A 409 -2.01 4.11 -14.08
C ALA A 409 -0.59 4.66 -13.88
N GLN A 410 0.02 4.30 -12.77
CA GLN A 410 1.38 4.70 -12.43
C GLN A 410 2.19 3.45 -12.13
N ARG A 411 3.16 3.19 -12.97
CA ARG A 411 4.18 2.16 -12.73
C ARG A 411 5.34 2.84 -12.02
N MET A 412 5.41 2.61 -10.72
CA MET A 412 6.58 2.97 -9.92
C MET A 412 7.39 1.69 -9.71
N GLY A 413 8.61 1.67 -10.25
CA GLY A 413 9.33 0.43 -10.48
C GLY A 413 8.75 -0.24 -11.74
N PHE A 414 9.56 -0.78 -12.53
CA PHE A 414 9.15 -1.40 -13.81
C PHE A 414 8.72 -2.85 -13.63
#